data_9f60e00758b464efc61303d18d0e7d36
#
_entry.id   9f60e00758b464efc61303d18d0e7d36
#
_cell.length_a   1.000
_cell.length_b   1.000
_cell.length_c   1.000
_cell.angle_alpha   90.00
_cell.angle_beta   90.00
_cell.angle_gamma   90.00
#
_symmetry.space_group_name_H-M   'P 1'
#
loop_
_entity.id
_entity.type
_entity.pdbx_description
1 polymer ?
#
loop_
_entity_poly.entity_id
_entity_poly.type
_entity_poly.pdbx_seq_one_letter_code
_entity_poly.pdbx_strand_id
1 'polypeptide(L)'
;MQALVYTANEEMEFREEADATPLDAGETLVEIEAVGICGSDMHAYLGHDPRRVPPLILGHEAAGRVLDGPLSGKRVVLNPLITCGHCDHCLNGQQNLCAERDLIGMYRPGAFAQRISMPHRNLIEIPEGMDAALAALTEPAATAIHAVNLAERALARPISEARALVIGGGSVGLFAALTLAHRGVTRLTLADTNLLRRQSAEKTGVAEIINPIDHPAADSSFDLVIDAVGGNASRQASVASVVPGGVIMHIGLMDNNDGLDIRRITLQEITFIGTYTYTPVDLRNTLRHLHSGALGKLDWIDERPLAEGAK
;
A
#
# COMPACT_ATOMS: atom_id res chain seq x y z
N MET A 1 18.79 -1.24 -20.68
CA MET A 1 18.30 -0.20 -19.76
C MET A 1 18.92 -0.35 -18.37
N GLN A 2 19.05 0.72 -17.60
CA GLN A 2 19.49 0.61 -16.19
C GLN A 2 18.33 0.12 -15.30
N ALA A 3 18.65 -0.79 -14.39
CA ALA A 3 17.70 -1.34 -13.43
C ALA A 3 18.37 -1.65 -12.09
N LEU A 4 17.60 -1.61 -11.02
CA LEU A 4 17.97 -2.09 -9.69
C LEU A 4 17.40 -3.50 -9.54
N VAL A 5 18.27 -4.49 -9.51
CA VAL A 5 17.90 -5.91 -9.57
C VAL A 5 18.17 -6.57 -8.22
N TYR A 6 17.16 -7.22 -7.67
CA TYR A 6 17.28 -8.14 -6.55
C TYR A 6 17.97 -9.42 -7.03
N THR A 7 19.19 -9.68 -6.57
CA THR A 7 20.06 -10.77 -7.06
C THR A 7 20.16 -11.93 -6.09
N ALA A 8 20.05 -11.66 -4.79
CA ALA A 8 19.99 -12.65 -3.73
C ALA A 8 19.42 -11.98 -2.45
N ASN A 9 19.17 -12.78 -1.40
CA ASN A 9 18.74 -12.23 -0.11
C ASN A 9 19.77 -11.20 0.39
N GLU A 10 19.28 -10.02 0.73
CA GLU A 10 20.08 -8.85 1.16
C GLU A 10 21.04 -8.30 0.09
N GLU A 11 20.83 -8.66 -1.18
CA GLU A 11 21.66 -8.20 -2.29
C GLU A 11 20.82 -7.58 -3.40
N MET A 12 21.17 -6.34 -3.76
CA MET A 12 20.62 -5.63 -4.92
C MET A 12 21.75 -5.02 -5.73
N GLU A 13 21.63 -5.09 -7.05
CA GLU A 13 22.60 -4.52 -7.97
C GLU A 13 21.95 -3.50 -8.91
N PHE A 14 22.52 -2.31 -8.98
CA PHE A 14 22.19 -1.36 -10.03
C PHE A 14 23.08 -1.65 -11.25
N ARG A 15 22.46 -2.14 -12.32
CA ARG A 15 23.20 -2.65 -13.50
C ARG A 15 22.43 -2.45 -14.80
N GLU A 16 23.09 -2.76 -15.91
CA GLU A 16 22.44 -2.87 -17.21
C GLU A 16 21.68 -4.19 -17.34
N GLU A 17 20.43 -4.09 -17.76
CA GLU A 17 19.55 -5.19 -18.11
C GLU A 17 19.03 -5.03 -19.55
N ALA A 18 18.49 -6.10 -20.11
CA ALA A 18 17.80 -6.05 -21.38
C ALA A 18 16.66 -5.01 -21.33
N ASP A 19 16.40 -4.34 -22.43
CA ASP A 19 15.26 -3.41 -22.50
C ASP A 19 13.94 -4.16 -22.30
N ALA A 20 13.00 -3.52 -21.62
CA ALA A 20 11.64 -4.03 -21.49
C ALA A 20 11.02 -4.13 -22.90
N THR A 21 10.30 -5.22 -23.14
CA THR A 21 9.59 -5.47 -24.40
C THR A 21 8.14 -5.84 -24.11
N PRO A 22 7.17 -5.27 -24.87
CA PRO A 22 5.77 -5.71 -24.76
C PRO A 22 5.63 -7.20 -25.00
N LEU A 23 4.81 -7.88 -24.17
CA LEU A 23 4.52 -9.30 -24.30
C LEU A 23 3.51 -9.57 -25.43
N ASP A 24 2.62 -8.61 -25.67
CA ASP A 24 1.62 -8.66 -26.75
C ASP A 24 1.22 -7.24 -27.23
N ALA A 25 0.33 -7.17 -28.22
CA ALA A 25 -0.17 -5.91 -28.77
C ALA A 25 -1.05 -5.10 -27.79
N GLY A 26 -1.44 -5.66 -26.66
CA GLY A 26 -2.21 -4.98 -25.62
C GLY A 26 -1.32 -4.28 -24.58
N GLU A 27 0.00 -4.41 -24.70
CA GLU A 27 0.98 -3.76 -23.82
C GLU A 27 1.70 -2.59 -24.51
N THR A 28 2.25 -1.73 -23.70
CA THR A 28 3.04 -0.55 -24.13
C THR A 28 4.21 -0.34 -23.17
N LEU A 29 5.24 0.34 -23.67
CA LEU A 29 6.38 0.74 -22.86
C LEU A 29 6.07 2.02 -22.07
N VAL A 30 6.45 2.01 -20.82
CA VAL A 30 6.39 3.17 -19.92
C VAL A 30 7.80 3.48 -19.43
N GLU A 31 8.25 4.72 -19.64
CA GLU A 31 9.45 5.26 -19.01
C GLU A 31 9.11 5.68 -17.59
N ILE A 32 9.80 5.11 -16.60
CA ILE A 32 9.53 5.36 -15.19
C ILE A 32 10.14 6.71 -14.78
N GLU A 33 9.30 7.59 -14.22
CA GLU A 33 9.70 8.88 -13.66
C GLU A 33 9.88 8.81 -12.14
N ALA A 34 9.05 8.01 -11.46
CA ALA A 34 9.13 7.77 -10.02
C ALA A 34 8.61 6.39 -9.65
N VAL A 35 9.21 5.78 -8.61
CA VAL A 35 8.77 4.49 -8.07
C VAL A 35 8.98 4.47 -6.55
N GLY A 36 7.97 4.06 -5.80
CA GLY A 36 8.01 3.89 -4.35
C GLY A 36 8.62 2.55 -3.92
N ILE A 37 9.17 2.52 -2.71
CA ILE A 37 9.63 1.31 -2.04
C ILE A 37 8.55 0.85 -1.07
N CYS A 38 7.94 -0.29 -1.36
CA CYS A 38 6.95 -0.92 -0.48
C CYS A 38 7.61 -1.77 0.60
N GLY A 39 6.96 -1.93 1.75
CA GLY A 39 7.37 -2.89 2.76
C GLY A 39 7.47 -4.32 2.23
N SER A 40 6.68 -4.67 1.21
CA SER A 40 6.75 -5.98 0.56
C SER A 40 8.02 -6.17 -0.29
N ASP A 41 8.62 -5.10 -0.83
CA ASP A 41 9.92 -5.17 -1.50
C ASP A 41 11.03 -5.44 -0.48
N MET A 42 10.92 -4.86 0.73
CA MET A 42 11.83 -5.16 1.84
C MET A 42 11.69 -6.61 2.32
N HIS A 43 10.47 -7.18 2.34
CA HIS A 43 10.27 -8.61 2.63
C HIS A 43 10.95 -9.50 1.59
N ALA A 44 10.90 -9.14 0.30
CA ALA A 44 11.63 -9.83 -0.75
C ALA A 44 13.14 -9.75 -0.53
N TYR A 45 13.66 -8.53 -0.34
CA TYR A 45 15.06 -8.26 -0.09
C TYR A 45 15.63 -9.10 1.08
N LEU A 46 14.88 -9.20 2.19
CA LEU A 46 15.25 -9.99 3.36
C LEU A 46 15.01 -11.51 3.20
N GLY A 47 14.52 -11.97 2.04
CA GLY A 47 14.26 -13.39 1.79
C GLY A 47 13.02 -13.94 2.50
N HIS A 48 12.13 -13.08 2.96
CA HIS A 48 10.92 -13.48 3.69
C HIS A 48 9.71 -13.73 2.76
N ASP A 49 9.82 -13.42 1.47
CA ASP A 49 8.75 -13.69 0.48
C ASP A 49 9.23 -14.70 -0.58
N PRO A 50 8.90 -15.99 -0.42
CA PRO A 50 9.35 -17.05 -1.35
C PRO A 50 8.74 -16.94 -2.76
N ARG A 51 7.78 -16.05 -2.98
CA ARG A 51 7.18 -15.82 -4.31
C ARG A 51 8.07 -14.95 -5.19
N ARG A 52 8.92 -14.13 -4.59
CA ARG A 52 9.88 -13.25 -5.30
C ARG A 52 11.23 -13.93 -5.41
N VAL A 53 11.44 -14.62 -6.54
CA VAL A 53 12.62 -15.42 -6.78
C VAL A 53 13.66 -14.59 -7.53
N PRO A 54 14.88 -14.38 -6.98
CA PRO A 54 15.94 -13.67 -7.69
C PRO A 54 16.50 -14.50 -8.90
N PRO A 55 17.03 -13.87 -9.98
CA PRO A 55 17.11 -12.42 -10.13
C PRO A 55 15.74 -11.81 -10.55
N LEU A 56 15.36 -10.68 -9.94
CA LEU A 56 14.09 -10.02 -10.20
C LEU A 56 14.22 -8.50 -10.05
N ILE A 57 13.66 -7.73 -10.99
CA ILE A 57 13.45 -6.30 -10.80
C ILE A 57 12.19 -6.13 -9.93
N LEU A 58 12.35 -5.55 -8.73
CA LEU A 58 11.25 -5.27 -7.81
C LEU A 58 10.57 -3.93 -8.16
N GLY A 59 9.70 -3.45 -7.26
CA GLY A 59 9.00 -2.16 -7.39
C GLY A 59 7.67 -2.27 -8.12
N HIS A 60 6.62 -1.72 -7.49
CA HIS A 60 5.24 -1.80 -8.02
C HIS A 60 4.42 -0.54 -7.74
N GLU A 61 4.96 0.46 -7.07
CA GLU A 61 4.34 1.74 -6.76
C GLU A 61 4.88 2.80 -7.72
N ALA A 62 4.42 2.88 -8.98
CA ALA A 62 5.12 3.63 -10.01
C ALA A 62 4.25 4.60 -10.83
N ALA A 63 4.92 5.67 -11.28
CA ALA A 63 4.42 6.64 -12.23
C ALA A 63 5.45 6.88 -13.33
N GLY A 64 4.99 7.17 -14.54
CA GLY A 64 5.89 7.37 -15.68
C GLY A 64 5.19 7.89 -16.91
N ARG A 65 5.92 7.91 -18.02
CA ARG A 65 5.48 8.40 -19.34
C ARG A 65 5.36 7.26 -20.32
N VAL A 66 4.23 7.17 -20.98
CA VAL A 66 3.96 6.18 -22.03
C VAL A 66 4.76 6.55 -23.29
N LEU A 67 5.54 5.60 -23.81
CA LEU A 67 6.42 5.84 -24.95
C LEU A 67 5.75 5.56 -26.30
N ASP A 68 4.79 4.63 -26.34
CA ASP A 68 4.13 4.18 -27.56
C ASP A 68 2.64 3.88 -27.33
N GLY A 69 1.92 3.42 -28.38
CA GLY A 69 0.54 2.98 -28.26
C GLY A 69 -0.49 4.11 -28.03
N PRO A 70 -1.72 3.77 -27.59
CA PRO A 70 -2.85 4.70 -27.52
C PRO A 70 -2.68 5.89 -26.57
N LEU A 71 -1.84 5.74 -25.54
CA LEU A 71 -1.55 6.78 -24.55
C LEU A 71 -0.16 7.40 -24.73
N SER A 72 0.47 7.27 -25.90
CA SER A 72 1.81 7.80 -26.15
C SER A 72 1.95 9.26 -25.75
N GLY A 73 3.01 9.57 -25.00
CA GLY A 73 3.31 10.89 -24.44
C GLY A 73 2.56 11.25 -23.17
N LYS A 74 1.53 10.49 -22.77
CA LYS A 74 0.79 10.72 -21.53
C LYS A 74 1.59 10.26 -20.32
N ARG A 75 1.43 10.98 -19.21
CA ARG A 75 1.94 10.55 -17.90
C ARG A 75 0.88 9.72 -17.19
N VAL A 76 1.30 8.61 -16.61
CA VAL A 76 0.39 7.60 -16.04
C VAL A 76 0.89 7.08 -14.70
N VAL A 77 -0.06 6.71 -13.83
CA VAL A 77 0.17 5.80 -12.71
C VAL A 77 -0.05 4.37 -13.19
N LEU A 78 0.81 3.47 -12.77
CA LEU A 78 0.67 2.06 -13.05
C LEU A 78 -0.26 1.40 -12.02
N ASN A 79 -1.28 0.67 -12.49
CA ASN A 79 -1.93 -0.33 -11.65
C ASN A 79 -1.10 -1.61 -11.73
N PRO A 80 -0.33 -1.96 -10.69
CA PRO A 80 0.60 -3.10 -10.75
C PRO A 80 -0.11 -4.45 -10.82
N LEU A 81 -1.40 -4.51 -10.47
CA LEU A 81 -2.18 -5.73 -10.42
C LEU A 81 -2.80 -6.03 -11.80
N ILE A 82 -2.24 -7.00 -12.51
CA ILE A 82 -2.71 -7.44 -13.82
C ILE A 82 -3.66 -8.62 -13.62
N THR A 83 -4.90 -8.48 -14.05
CA THR A 83 -5.97 -9.45 -13.80
C THR A 83 -6.53 -10.06 -15.07
N CYS A 84 -7.23 -11.20 -15.01
CA CYS A 84 -7.77 -11.84 -16.20
C CYS A 84 -8.85 -11.00 -16.92
N GLY A 85 -9.60 -10.18 -16.19
CA GLY A 85 -10.63 -9.28 -16.72
C GLY A 85 -12.00 -9.94 -17.01
N HIS A 86 -12.14 -11.25 -16.84
CA HIS A 86 -13.34 -12.00 -17.24
C HIS A 86 -13.95 -12.89 -16.15
N CYS A 87 -13.27 -13.13 -15.03
CA CYS A 87 -13.86 -13.87 -13.90
C CYS A 87 -14.89 -13.03 -13.15
N ASP A 88 -15.72 -13.66 -12.33
CA ASP A 88 -16.78 -12.99 -11.58
C ASP A 88 -16.28 -11.81 -10.75
N HIS A 89 -15.14 -11.96 -10.07
CA HIS A 89 -14.53 -10.87 -9.33
C HIS A 89 -14.14 -9.68 -10.22
N CYS A 90 -13.54 -9.96 -11.38
CA CYS A 90 -13.16 -8.91 -12.33
C CYS A 90 -14.39 -8.18 -12.88
N LEU A 91 -15.44 -8.90 -13.26
CA LEU A 91 -16.68 -8.33 -13.78
C LEU A 91 -17.46 -7.54 -12.74
N ASN A 92 -17.35 -7.92 -11.46
CA ASN A 92 -17.97 -7.21 -10.33
C ASN A 92 -17.12 -6.06 -9.77
N GLY A 93 -16.00 -5.69 -10.43
CA GLY A 93 -15.14 -4.59 -9.97
C GLY A 93 -14.26 -4.94 -8.77
N GLN A 94 -14.14 -6.21 -8.40
CA GLN A 94 -13.32 -6.76 -7.32
C GLN A 94 -12.04 -7.39 -7.89
N GLN A 95 -11.35 -6.69 -8.78
CA GLN A 95 -10.19 -7.22 -9.51
C GLN A 95 -9.04 -7.63 -8.59
N ASN A 96 -8.92 -7.00 -7.43
CA ASN A 96 -7.97 -7.40 -6.38
C ASN A 96 -8.18 -8.85 -5.89
N LEU A 97 -9.37 -9.42 -6.07
CA LEU A 97 -9.70 -10.79 -5.68
C LEU A 97 -9.63 -11.79 -6.86
N CYS A 98 -9.16 -11.38 -8.02
CA CYS A 98 -8.96 -12.27 -9.17
C CYS A 98 -7.97 -13.38 -8.82
N ALA A 99 -8.36 -14.64 -9.05
CA ALA A 99 -7.50 -15.80 -8.76
C ALA A 99 -6.31 -15.89 -9.72
N GLU A 100 -6.46 -15.36 -10.95
CA GLU A 100 -5.44 -15.34 -12.00
C GLU A 100 -4.68 -13.99 -12.04
N ARG A 101 -4.61 -13.28 -10.91
CA ARG A 101 -3.89 -12.00 -10.85
C ARG A 101 -2.39 -12.21 -10.91
N ASP A 102 -1.74 -11.37 -11.68
CA ASP A 102 -0.30 -11.21 -11.73
C ASP A 102 0.08 -9.86 -11.10
N LEU A 103 1.31 -9.71 -10.64
CA LEU A 103 1.81 -8.49 -10.01
C LEU A 103 3.22 -8.20 -10.52
N ILE A 104 3.43 -6.98 -11.04
CA ILE A 104 4.78 -6.53 -11.38
C ILE A 104 5.67 -6.48 -10.12
N GLY A 105 6.96 -6.78 -10.27
CA GLY A 105 7.87 -6.90 -9.13
C GLY A 105 7.65 -8.16 -8.28
N MET A 106 6.87 -9.14 -8.78
CA MET A 106 6.66 -10.43 -8.12
C MET A 106 6.75 -11.59 -9.12
N TYR A 107 5.85 -11.68 -10.08
CA TYR A 107 5.81 -12.76 -11.07
C TYR A 107 6.35 -12.31 -12.44
N ARG A 108 6.55 -11.03 -12.59
CA ARG A 108 7.15 -10.38 -13.77
C ARG A 108 7.98 -9.19 -13.32
N PRO A 109 8.93 -8.68 -14.17
CA PRO A 109 9.77 -7.54 -13.81
C PRO A 109 8.95 -6.35 -13.34
N GLY A 110 9.44 -5.66 -12.30
CA GLY A 110 8.85 -4.49 -11.70
C GLY A 110 9.43 -3.18 -12.23
N ALA A 111 9.14 -2.10 -11.50
CA ALA A 111 9.40 -0.72 -11.91
C ALA A 111 10.70 -0.13 -11.34
N PHE A 112 11.53 -0.88 -10.63
CA PHE A 112 12.89 -0.41 -10.27
C PHE A 112 13.82 -0.46 -11.50
N ALA A 113 13.37 0.14 -12.59
CA ALA A 113 14.04 0.19 -13.88
C ALA A 113 13.69 1.48 -14.62
N GLN A 114 14.48 1.82 -15.65
CA GLN A 114 14.16 2.97 -16.50
C GLN A 114 12.87 2.79 -17.29
N ARG A 115 12.53 1.56 -17.67
CA ARG A 115 11.35 1.23 -18.48
C ARG A 115 10.72 -0.08 -18.04
N ILE A 116 9.39 -0.15 -18.23
CA ILE A 116 8.59 -1.35 -17.98
C ILE A 116 7.55 -1.51 -19.10
N SER A 117 7.17 -2.74 -19.40
CA SER A 117 6.01 -3.04 -20.24
C SER A 117 4.77 -3.25 -19.39
N MET A 118 3.66 -2.61 -19.77
CA MET A 118 2.39 -2.66 -19.06
C MET A 118 1.20 -2.79 -19.99
N PRO A 119 0.17 -3.58 -19.61
CA PRO A 119 -1.10 -3.57 -20.34
C PRO A 119 -1.75 -2.19 -20.35
N HIS A 120 -2.28 -1.75 -21.48
CA HIS A 120 -2.94 -0.45 -21.63
C HIS A 120 -4.02 -0.21 -20.56
N ARG A 121 -4.79 -1.25 -20.20
CA ARG A 121 -5.86 -1.19 -19.21
C ARG A 121 -5.37 -0.93 -17.79
N ASN A 122 -4.08 -1.12 -17.54
CA ASN A 122 -3.44 -0.92 -16.23
C ASN A 122 -2.82 0.48 -16.08
N LEU A 123 -2.98 1.34 -17.10
CA LEU A 123 -2.45 2.70 -17.10
C LEU A 123 -3.55 3.70 -16.77
N ILE A 124 -3.31 4.57 -15.78
CA ILE A 124 -4.25 5.61 -15.37
C ILE A 124 -3.59 6.96 -15.59
N GLU A 125 -4.18 7.79 -16.47
CA GLU A 125 -3.65 9.12 -16.79
C GLU A 125 -3.56 10.00 -15.53
N ILE A 126 -2.39 10.61 -15.33
CA ILE A 126 -2.12 11.54 -14.23
C ILE A 126 -2.72 12.90 -14.58
N PRO A 127 -3.43 13.57 -13.66
CA PRO A 127 -3.88 14.94 -13.86
C PRO A 127 -2.73 15.89 -14.21
N GLU A 128 -3.02 16.89 -15.05
CA GLU A 128 -2.04 17.89 -15.46
C GLU A 128 -1.45 18.62 -14.24
N GLY A 129 -0.14 18.84 -14.24
CA GLY A 129 0.58 19.52 -13.18
C GLY A 129 0.91 18.66 -11.96
N MET A 130 0.41 17.43 -11.85
CA MET A 130 0.76 16.56 -10.73
C MET A 130 2.19 16.02 -10.87
N ASP A 131 2.94 16.06 -9.77
CA ASP A 131 4.29 15.52 -9.70
C ASP A 131 4.30 13.99 -9.78
N ALA A 132 5.37 13.38 -10.34
CA ALA A 132 5.48 11.93 -10.52
C ALA A 132 5.68 11.19 -9.20
N ALA A 133 6.48 11.74 -8.29
CA ALA A 133 6.70 11.12 -6.99
C ALA A 133 5.40 11.10 -6.18
N LEU A 134 4.63 12.20 -6.23
CA LEU A 134 3.29 12.25 -5.64
C LEU A 134 2.34 11.24 -6.31
N ALA A 135 2.39 11.11 -7.62
CA ALA A 135 1.53 10.20 -8.36
C ALA A 135 1.86 8.72 -8.06
N ALA A 136 3.14 8.37 -7.86
CA ALA A 136 3.58 7.03 -7.49
C ALA A 136 2.98 6.56 -6.15
N LEU A 137 2.69 7.48 -5.22
CA LEU A 137 2.04 7.17 -3.94
C LEU A 137 0.57 6.74 -4.08
N THR A 138 0.00 6.78 -5.28
CA THR A 138 -1.38 6.33 -5.51
C THR A 138 -1.58 4.87 -5.11
N GLU A 139 -0.58 4.04 -5.33
CA GLU A 139 -0.65 2.60 -5.02
C GLU A 139 -0.80 2.34 -3.51
N PRO A 140 0.15 2.75 -2.64
CA PRO A 140 0.04 2.50 -1.19
C PRO A 140 -1.13 3.26 -0.56
N ALA A 141 -1.44 4.47 -1.03
CA ALA A 141 -2.59 5.23 -0.55
C ALA A 141 -3.92 4.55 -0.91
N ALA A 142 -4.03 3.93 -2.10
CA ALA A 142 -5.24 3.18 -2.49
C ALA A 142 -5.46 1.95 -1.61
N THR A 143 -4.40 1.27 -1.21
CA THR A 143 -4.47 0.16 -0.25
C THR A 143 -5.06 0.61 1.08
N ALA A 144 -4.61 1.74 1.60
CA ALA A 144 -5.12 2.33 2.83
C ALA A 144 -6.59 2.80 2.70
N ILE A 145 -6.92 3.49 1.61
CA ILE A 145 -8.30 3.98 1.33
C ILE A 145 -9.26 2.81 1.19
N HIS A 146 -8.87 1.74 0.50
CA HIS A 146 -9.69 0.53 0.39
C HIS A 146 -10.01 -0.07 1.76
N ALA A 147 -9.02 -0.20 2.64
CA ALA A 147 -9.22 -0.69 4.00
C ALA A 147 -10.18 0.21 4.80
N VAL A 148 -10.01 1.53 4.72
CA VAL A 148 -10.91 2.50 5.38
C VAL A 148 -12.32 2.42 4.82
N ASN A 149 -12.50 2.26 3.49
CA ASN A 149 -13.82 2.07 2.87
C ASN A 149 -14.52 0.78 3.34
N LEU A 150 -13.77 -0.31 3.55
CA LEU A 150 -14.31 -1.56 4.11
C LEU A 150 -14.65 -1.38 5.60
N ALA A 151 -13.81 -0.71 6.37
CA ALA A 151 -14.05 -0.40 7.78
C ALA A 151 -15.32 0.42 7.98
N GLU A 152 -15.52 1.47 7.15
CA GLU A 152 -16.71 2.33 7.21
C GLU A 152 -18.02 1.55 7.00
N ARG A 153 -17.99 0.52 6.15
CA ARG A 153 -19.16 -0.37 5.93
C ARG A 153 -19.41 -1.33 7.08
N ALA A 154 -18.37 -1.70 7.82
CA ALA A 154 -18.45 -2.67 8.92
C ALA A 154 -18.76 -2.02 10.27
N LEU A 155 -18.46 -0.74 10.45
CA LEU A 155 -18.74 -0.01 11.68
C LEU A 155 -20.24 0.17 11.93
N ALA A 156 -20.67 -0.02 13.19
CA ALA A 156 -22.04 0.20 13.63
C ALA A 156 -22.39 1.68 13.86
N ARG A 157 -21.43 2.59 13.62
CA ARG A 157 -21.57 4.04 13.79
C ARG A 157 -20.87 4.78 12.64
N PRO A 158 -21.18 6.07 12.42
CA PRO A 158 -20.42 6.88 11.46
C PRO A 158 -18.92 6.87 11.77
N ILE A 159 -18.08 6.71 10.75
CA ILE A 159 -16.63 6.61 10.93
C ILE A 159 -16.05 7.85 11.62
N SER A 160 -16.59 9.04 11.39
CA SER A 160 -16.19 10.30 12.03
C SER A 160 -16.36 10.31 13.56
N GLU A 161 -17.22 9.45 14.10
CA GLU A 161 -17.44 9.33 15.54
C GLU A 161 -16.55 8.25 16.19
N ALA A 162 -15.87 7.45 15.36
CA ALA A 162 -15.06 6.35 15.84
C ALA A 162 -13.80 6.84 16.58
N ARG A 163 -13.41 6.11 17.61
CA ARG A 163 -12.06 6.13 18.17
C ARG A 163 -11.24 5.14 17.37
N ALA A 164 -10.23 5.62 16.68
CA ALA A 164 -9.46 4.78 15.77
C ALA A 164 -8.00 4.64 16.21
N LEU A 165 -7.47 3.43 16.08
CA LEU A 165 -6.07 3.09 16.27
C LEU A 165 -5.50 2.59 14.95
N VAL A 166 -4.37 3.15 14.53
CA VAL A 166 -3.56 2.60 13.44
C VAL A 166 -2.28 2.04 14.02
N ILE A 167 -2.00 0.76 13.77
CA ILE A 167 -0.77 0.09 14.18
C ILE A 167 0.15 -0.03 12.98
N GLY A 168 1.31 0.62 13.05
CA GLY A 168 2.29 0.75 11.98
C GLY A 168 2.24 2.11 11.29
N GLY A 169 3.33 2.88 11.37
CA GLY A 169 3.51 4.21 10.76
C GLY A 169 4.29 4.17 9.43
N GLY A 170 4.32 3.03 8.73
CA GLY A 170 4.80 2.94 7.34
C GLY A 170 3.83 3.63 6.37
N SER A 171 4.14 3.61 5.06
CA SER A 171 3.33 4.31 4.04
C SER A 171 1.83 3.97 4.13
N VAL A 172 1.47 2.69 4.17
CA VAL A 172 0.07 2.25 4.24
C VAL A 172 -0.62 2.72 5.53
N GLY A 173 0.04 2.56 6.70
CA GLY A 173 -0.55 2.99 7.96
C GLY A 173 -0.69 4.51 8.07
N LEU A 174 0.30 5.25 7.58
CA LEU A 174 0.24 6.71 7.55
C LEU A 174 -0.86 7.21 6.61
N PHE A 175 -1.01 6.62 5.42
CA PHE A 175 -2.14 6.92 4.53
C PHE A 175 -3.49 6.50 5.12
N ALA A 176 -3.56 5.42 5.91
CA ALA A 176 -4.77 5.07 6.64
C ALA A 176 -5.14 6.15 7.66
N ALA A 177 -4.16 6.66 8.43
CA ALA A 177 -4.38 7.75 9.38
C ALA A 177 -4.83 9.05 8.68
N LEU A 178 -4.17 9.43 7.60
CA LEU A 178 -4.55 10.60 6.79
C LEU A 178 -5.96 10.46 6.19
N THR A 179 -6.31 9.26 5.72
CA THR A 179 -7.65 8.98 5.19
C THR A 179 -8.72 9.05 6.28
N LEU A 180 -8.46 8.49 7.46
CA LEU A 180 -9.36 8.59 8.61
C LEU A 180 -9.59 10.04 9.03
N ALA A 181 -8.53 10.84 9.12
CA ALA A 181 -8.63 12.27 9.39
C ALA A 181 -9.45 13.01 8.33
N HIS A 182 -9.22 12.71 7.03
CA HIS A 182 -10.01 13.25 5.93
C HIS A 182 -11.51 12.86 6.03
N ARG A 183 -11.83 11.68 6.57
CA ARG A 183 -13.20 11.22 6.86
C ARG A 183 -13.80 11.83 8.13
N GLY A 184 -13.09 12.75 8.80
CA GLY A 184 -13.55 13.45 9.98
C GLY A 184 -13.29 12.73 11.31
N VAL A 185 -12.48 11.70 11.35
CA VAL A 185 -12.06 11.05 12.61
C VAL A 185 -11.17 12.01 13.38
N THR A 186 -11.59 12.40 14.58
CA THR A 186 -10.86 13.35 15.45
C THR A 186 -10.17 12.67 16.63
N ARG A 187 -10.54 11.42 16.95
CA ARG A 187 -9.96 10.61 18.01
C ARG A 187 -9.14 9.50 17.38
N LEU A 188 -7.95 9.86 16.91
CA LEU A 188 -7.06 9.01 16.13
C LEU A 188 -5.72 8.86 16.83
N THR A 189 -5.30 7.63 17.06
CA THR A 189 -3.97 7.27 17.58
C THR A 189 -3.21 6.47 16.51
N LEU A 190 -1.91 6.75 16.34
CA LEU A 190 -1.01 5.94 15.51
C LEU A 190 0.14 5.43 16.37
N ALA A 191 0.33 4.12 16.36
CA ALA A 191 1.36 3.41 17.11
C ALA A 191 2.46 2.85 16.19
N ASP A 192 3.72 3.20 16.45
CA ASP A 192 4.87 2.58 15.78
C ASP A 192 6.07 2.49 16.73
N THR A 193 6.84 1.41 16.63
CA THR A 193 8.07 1.22 17.43
C THR A 193 9.26 1.99 16.86
N ASN A 194 9.27 2.32 15.57
CA ASN A 194 10.34 3.02 14.88
C ASN A 194 10.24 4.54 15.10
N LEU A 195 11.30 5.13 15.68
CA LEU A 195 11.34 6.56 15.99
C LEU A 195 11.17 7.45 14.73
N LEU A 196 11.81 7.11 13.62
CA LEU A 196 11.75 7.94 12.39
C LEU A 196 10.35 7.94 11.79
N ARG A 197 9.64 6.81 11.83
CA ARG A 197 8.25 6.73 11.39
C ARG A 197 7.32 7.54 12.30
N ARG A 198 7.53 7.50 13.61
CA ARG A 198 6.77 8.37 14.54
C ARG A 198 7.00 9.85 14.24
N GLN A 199 8.26 10.25 14.03
CA GLN A 199 8.59 11.64 13.67
C GLN A 199 7.95 12.09 12.35
N SER A 200 7.88 11.20 11.35
CA SER A 200 7.16 11.48 10.10
C SER A 200 5.65 11.60 10.32
N ALA A 201 5.07 10.75 11.16
CA ALA A 201 3.65 10.80 11.50
C ALA A 201 3.31 12.06 12.32
N GLU A 202 4.15 12.48 13.27
CA GLU A 202 3.99 13.71 14.05
C GLU A 202 3.90 14.96 13.17
N LYS A 203 4.68 15.02 12.07
CA LYS A 203 4.65 16.16 11.14
C LYS A 203 3.27 16.35 10.49
N THR A 204 2.49 15.28 10.34
CA THR A 204 1.15 15.36 9.74
C THR A 204 0.12 16.03 10.66
N GLY A 205 0.30 15.95 11.96
CA GLY A 205 -0.58 16.53 12.98
C GLY A 205 -1.99 15.93 13.04
N VAL A 206 -2.24 14.77 12.39
CA VAL A 206 -3.59 14.19 12.28
C VAL A 206 -3.94 13.20 13.39
N ALA A 207 -2.95 12.70 14.15
CA ALA A 207 -3.13 11.66 15.16
C ALA A 207 -2.27 11.91 16.39
N GLU A 208 -2.68 11.34 17.52
CA GLU A 208 -1.79 11.13 18.66
C GLU A 208 -0.79 10.02 18.31
N ILE A 209 0.51 10.29 18.48
CA ILE A 209 1.57 9.34 18.11
C ILE A 209 2.12 8.69 19.38
N ILE A 210 2.12 7.35 19.42
CA ILE A 210 2.63 6.60 20.57
C ILE A 210 3.74 5.60 20.18
N ASN A 211 4.67 5.38 21.10
CA ASN A 211 5.52 4.19 21.08
C ASN A 211 4.82 3.07 21.89
N PRO A 212 4.33 2.02 21.23
CA PRO A 212 3.56 0.98 21.93
C PRO A 212 4.40 0.14 22.93
N ILE A 213 5.74 0.26 22.89
CA ILE A 213 6.63 -0.38 23.87
C ILE A 213 6.55 0.34 25.20
N ASP A 214 6.56 1.67 25.20
CA ASP A 214 6.55 2.49 26.40
C ASP A 214 5.12 2.80 26.87
N HIS A 215 4.23 3.00 25.90
CA HIS A 215 2.83 3.37 26.11
C HIS A 215 1.94 2.49 25.22
N PRO A 216 1.60 1.27 25.66
CA PRO A 216 0.71 0.40 24.90
C PRO A 216 -0.68 1.04 24.73
N ALA A 217 -1.31 0.80 23.60
CA ALA A 217 -2.69 1.23 23.38
C ALA A 217 -3.61 0.61 24.44
N ALA A 218 -4.53 1.42 24.96
CA ALA A 218 -5.41 0.98 26.06
C ALA A 218 -6.37 -0.13 25.59
N ASP A 219 -6.58 -1.12 26.46
CA ASP A 219 -7.50 -2.23 26.22
C ASP A 219 -8.94 -1.74 26.04
N SER A 220 -9.68 -2.39 25.11
CA SER A 220 -11.10 -2.12 24.84
C SER A 220 -11.43 -0.62 24.68
N SER A 221 -10.58 0.11 23.96
CA SER A 221 -10.70 1.58 23.88
C SER A 221 -11.01 2.10 22.49
N PHE A 222 -10.85 1.30 21.43
CA PHE A 222 -11.00 1.74 20.06
C PHE A 222 -12.14 1.03 19.34
N ASP A 223 -12.96 1.78 18.64
CA ASP A 223 -14.06 1.27 17.83
C ASP A 223 -13.55 0.66 16.50
N LEU A 224 -12.41 1.18 16.00
CA LEU A 224 -11.72 0.73 14.81
C LEU A 224 -10.22 0.57 15.09
N VAL A 225 -9.66 -0.59 14.71
CA VAL A 225 -8.22 -0.81 14.69
C VAL A 225 -7.79 -1.17 13.26
N ILE A 226 -6.77 -0.50 12.74
CA ILE A 226 -6.15 -0.82 11.45
C ILE A 226 -4.75 -1.37 11.73
N ASP A 227 -4.53 -2.66 11.47
CA ASP A 227 -3.22 -3.30 11.58
C ASP A 227 -2.51 -3.26 10.22
N ALA A 228 -1.60 -2.30 10.05
CA ALA A 228 -0.77 -2.14 8.87
C ALA A 228 0.61 -2.83 9.01
N VAL A 229 0.84 -3.59 10.08
CA VAL A 229 2.05 -4.38 10.33
C VAL A 229 1.82 -5.86 10.01
N GLY A 230 0.77 -6.45 10.56
CA GLY A 230 0.37 -7.82 10.30
C GLY A 230 1.31 -8.86 10.91
N GLY A 231 1.87 -8.57 12.08
CA GLY A 231 2.70 -9.50 12.85
C GLY A 231 1.98 -10.02 14.10
N ASN A 232 2.55 -11.03 14.75
CA ASN A 232 2.01 -11.61 15.98
C ASN A 232 1.68 -10.52 17.04
N ALA A 233 2.63 -9.65 17.36
CA ALA A 233 2.45 -8.62 18.38
C ALA A 233 1.38 -7.58 17.98
N SER A 234 1.31 -7.18 16.70
CA SER A 234 0.31 -6.21 16.24
C SER A 234 -1.11 -6.82 16.22
N ARG A 235 -1.25 -8.10 15.87
CA ARG A 235 -2.54 -8.82 15.98
C ARG A 235 -3.02 -8.93 17.44
N GLN A 236 -2.12 -9.27 18.39
CA GLN A 236 -2.43 -9.28 19.81
C GLN A 236 -2.89 -7.91 20.31
N ALA A 237 -2.14 -6.85 19.96
CA ALA A 237 -2.49 -5.48 20.33
C ALA A 237 -3.83 -5.07 19.72
N SER A 238 -4.11 -5.44 18.47
CA SER A 238 -5.39 -5.15 17.78
C SER A 238 -6.57 -5.77 18.53
N VAL A 239 -6.48 -7.06 18.88
CA VAL A 239 -7.55 -7.76 19.60
C VAL A 239 -7.70 -7.23 21.02
N ALA A 240 -6.62 -6.87 21.71
CA ALA A 240 -6.68 -6.28 23.05
C ALA A 240 -7.34 -4.89 23.05
N SER A 241 -6.98 -4.04 22.08
CA SER A 241 -7.37 -2.63 22.05
C SER A 241 -8.79 -2.37 21.52
N VAL A 242 -9.34 -3.27 20.71
CA VAL A 242 -10.68 -3.09 20.13
C VAL A 242 -11.78 -3.30 21.17
N VAL A 243 -12.84 -2.50 21.11
CA VAL A 243 -14.02 -2.66 21.97
C VAL A 243 -14.88 -3.86 21.55
N PRO A 244 -15.75 -4.38 22.43
CA PRO A 244 -16.81 -5.30 22.02
C PRO A 244 -17.64 -4.72 20.87
N GLY A 245 -17.91 -5.53 19.83
CA GLY A 245 -18.59 -5.09 18.61
C GLY A 245 -17.77 -4.19 17.70
N GLY A 246 -16.49 -3.98 18.00
CA GLY A 246 -15.59 -3.16 17.17
C GLY A 246 -15.03 -3.89 15.94
N VAL A 247 -14.30 -3.15 15.14
CA VAL A 247 -13.78 -3.61 13.84
C VAL A 247 -12.26 -3.60 13.82
N ILE A 248 -11.67 -4.69 13.35
CA ILE A 248 -10.23 -4.80 13.04
C ILE A 248 -10.07 -4.96 11.53
N MET A 249 -9.32 -4.06 10.91
CA MET A 249 -8.87 -4.16 9.52
C MET A 249 -7.43 -4.64 9.51
N HIS A 250 -7.17 -5.81 8.94
CA HIS A 250 -5.83 -6.40 8.86
C HIS A 250 -5.29 -6.27 7.44
N ILE A 251 -4.26 -5.44 7.27
CA ILE A 251 -3.63 -5.11 5.99
C ILE A 251 -2.23 -5.70 5.91
N GLY A 252 -1.47 -5.61 7.01
CA GLY A 252 -0.06 -5.97 7.06
C GLY A 252 0.17 -7.46 6.83
N LEU A 253 1.36 -7.80 6.31
CA LEU A 253 1.73 -9.16 5.90
C LEU A 253 3.09 -9.59 6.49
N MET A 254 3.44 -9.12 7.69
CA MET A 254 4.75 -9.39 8.29
C MET A 254 4.96 -10.89 8.57
N ASP A 255 3.96 -11.56 9.12
CA ASP A 255 3.97 -13.01 9.36
C ASP A 255 2.56 -13.61 9.26
N ASN A 256 2.45 -14.95 9.30
CA ASN A 256 1.18 -15.66 9.20
C ASN A 256 0.86 -16.53 10.42
N ASN A 257 1.62 -16.39 11.51
CA ASN A 257 1.51 -17.23 12.68
C ASN A 257 0.98 -16.44 13.89
N ASP A 258 0.08 -17.06 14.65
CA ASP A 258 -0.37 -16.65 15.99
C ASP A 258 -0.94 -15.20 16.13
N GLY A 259 -1.15 -14.77 17.36
CA GLY A 259 -1.52 -13.41 17.72
C GLY A 259 -3.02 -13.12 17.76
N LEU A 260 -3.90 -14.01 17.31
CA LEU A 260 -5.34 -13.83 17.42
C LEU A 260 -5.91 -14.56 18.62
N ASP A 261 -6.48 -13.84 19.58
CA ASP A 261 -7.35 -14.41 20.60
C ASP A 261 -8.75 -14.64 20.02
N ILE A 262 -8.93 -15.80 19.37
CA ILE A 262 -10.20 -16.19 18.74
C ILE A 262 -11.34 -16.28 19.75
N ARG A 263 -11.05 -16.69 21.00
CA ARG A 263 -12.07 -16.75 22.06
C ARG A 263 -12.60 -15.35 22.38
N ARG A 264 -11.73 -14.36 22.52
CA ARG A 264 -12.12 -12.95 22.73
C ARG A 264 -12.89 -12.41 21.52
N ILE A 265 -12.40 -12.64 20.29
CA ILE A 265 -13.09 -12.24 19.05
C ILE A 265 -14.54 -12.74 19.06
N THR A 266 -14.74 -14.04 19.37
CA THR A 266 -16.08 -14.66 19.42
C THR A 266 -16.95 -14.09 20.55
N LEU A 267 -16.41 -14.02 21.77
CA LEU A 267 -17.19 -13.60 22.93
C LEU A 267 -17.57 -12.12 22.93
N GLN A 268 -16.85 -11.30 22.19
CA GLN A 268 -17.08 -9.86 22.08
C GLN A 268 -17.65 -9.43 20.73
N GLU A 269 -18.01 -10.37 19.85
CA GLU A 269 -18.55 -10.09 18.49
C GLU A 269 -17.65 -9.12 17.70
N ILE A 270 -16.33 -9.29 17.79
CA ILE A 270 -15.36 -8.45 17.07
C ILE A 270 -15.39 -8.84 15.60
N THR A 271 -15.55 -7.85 14.73
CA THR A 271 -15.43 -8.04 13.29
C THR A 271 -13.96 -7.94 12.86
N PHE A 272 -13.38 -9.05 12.37
CA PHE A 272 -12.02 -9.10 11.83
C PHE A 272 -12.06 -9.25 10.31
N ILE A 273 -11.49 -8.30 9.57
CA ILE A 273 -11.51 -8.26 8.11
C ILE A 273 -10.09 -8.20 7.58
N GLY A 274 -9.68 -9.21 6.81
CA GLY A 274 -8.49 -9.13 5.95
C GLY A 274 -8.78 -8.27 4.73
N THR A 275 -7.83 -7.42 4.37
CA THR A 275 -7.95 -6.56 3.17
C THR A 275 -6.71 -6.71 2.31
N TYR A 276 -6.89 -6.71 0.99
CA TYR A 276 -5.82 -6.89 0.03
C TYR A 276 -5.90 -5.85 -1.08
N THR A 277 -4.85 -5.08 -1.23
CA THR A 277 -4.72 -4.03 -2.25
C THR A 277 -5.95 -3.13 -2.35
N TYR A 278 -6.53 -2.95 -3.53
CA TYR A 278 -7.62 -2.01 -3.80
C TYR A 278 -8.40 -2.42 -5.05
N THR A 279 -9.59 -1.87 -5.22
CA THR A 279 -10.34 -1.94 -6.47
C THR A 279 -9.83 -0.88 -7.46
N PRO A 280 -10.08 -1.03 -8.79
CA PRO A 280 -9.75 0.00 -9.76
C PRO A 280 -10.45 1.35 -9.50
N VAL A 281 -11.59 1.31 -8.82
CA VAL A 281 -12.32 2.53 -8.41
C VAL A 281 -11.57 3.23 -7.28
N ASP A 282 -11.09 2.47 -6.29
CA ASP A 282 -10.29 3.03 -5.19
C ASP A 282 -9.02 3.68 -5.74
N LEU A 283 -8.30 3.00 -6.64
CA LEU A 283 -7.06 3.52 -7.23
C LEU A 283 -7.29 4.86 -7.96
N ARG A 284 -8.32 4.94 -8.82
CA ARG A 284 -8.65 6.18 -9.52
C ARG A 284 -9.09 7.30 -8.58
N ASN A 285 -9.85 6.99 -7.55
CA ASN A 285 -10.29 7.98 -6.55
C ASN A 285 -9.11 8.47 -5.72
N THR A 286 -8.18 7.57 -5.35
CA THR A 286 -6.97 7.91 -4.62
C THR A 286 -6.10 8.90 -5.40
N LEU A 287 -5.89 8.68 -6.70
CA LEU A 287 -5.16 9.61 -7.54
C LEU A 287 -5.78 11.03 -7.49
N ARG A 288 -7.13 11.12 -7.52
CA ARG A 288 -7.84 12.41 -7.38
C ARG A 288 -7.66 13.03 -6.00
N HIS A 289 -7.71 12.24 -4.92
CA HIS A 289 -7.48 12.72 -3.55
C HIS A 289 -6.06 13.26 -3.37
N LEU A 290 -5.05 12.57 -3.91
CA LEU A 290 -3.67 13.06 -3.89
C LEU A 290 -3.53 14.36 -4.68
N HIS A 291 -4.07 14.41 -5.91
CA HIS A 291 -4.01 15.61 -6.75
C HIS A 291 -4.71 16.83 -6.11
N SER A 292 -5.84 16.63 -5.45
CA SER A 292 -6.59 17.70 -4.78
C SER A 292 -6.00 18.13 -3.43
N GLY A 293 -4.98 17.45 -2.92
CA GLY A 293 -4.41 17.69 -1.59
C GLY A 293 -5.32 17.24 -0.44
N ALA A 294 -6.33 16.40 -0.70
CA ALA A 294 -7.29 15.94 0.31
C ALA A 294 -6.65 15.11 1.44
N LEU A 295 -5.49 14.50 1.20
CA LEU A 295 -4.72 13.75 2.19
C LEU A 295 -3.66 14.61 2.90
N GLY A 296 -3.73 15.94 2.79
CA GLY A 296 -2.81 16.86 3.45
C GLY A 296 -1.46 17.00 2.76
N LYS A 297 -0.49 17.54 3.49
CA LYS A 297 0.89 17.71 3.00
C LYS A 297 1.64 16.39 3.16
N LEU A 298 2.33 15.98 2.08
CA LEU A 298 3.11 14.74 2.03
C LEU A 298 4.62 15.05 2.02
N ASP A 299 5.06 16.00 2.85
CA ASP A 299 6.43 16.49 2.97
C ASP A 299 7.37 15.54 3.76
N TRP A 300 6.88 14.34 4.08
CA TRP A 300 7.64 13.25 4.68
C TRP A 300 8.28 12.29 3.64
N ILE A 301 8.04 12.55 2.34
CA ILE A 301 8.62 11.76 1.24
C ILE A 301 10.11 12.12 1.09
N ASP A 302 10.95 11.11 0.92
CA ASP A 302 12.37 11.25 0.60
C ASP A 302 12.62 10.66 -0.80
N GLU A 303 13.13 11.48 -1.72
CA GLU A 303 13.40 11.08 -3.09
C GLU A 303 14.89 10.90 -3.31
N ARG A 304 15.26 9.80 -3.96
CA ARG A 304 16.65 9.46 -4.29
C ARG A 304 16.77 8.92 -5.70
N PRO A 305 17.94 9.09 -6.36
CA PRO A 305 18.20 8.45 -7.64
C PRO A 305 18.12 6.92 -7.54
N LEU A 306 17.58 6.25 -8.56
CA LEU A 306 17.49 4.79 -8.62
C LEU A 306 18.85 4.09 -8.39
N ALA A 307 19.94 4.70 -8.85
CA ALA A 307 21.31 4.21 -8.64
C ALA A 307 21.75 4.13 -7.16
N GLU A 308 21.03 4.78 -6.26
CA GLU A 308 21.30 4.74 -4.81
C GLU A 308 20.45 3.71 -4.08
N GLY A 309 19.52 3.05 -4.77
CA GLY A 309 18.58 2.12 -4.17
C GLY A 309 19.20 0.86 -3.57
N ALA A 310 20.46 0.56 -3.89
CA ALA A 310 21.22 -0.56 -3.30
C ALA A 310 21.99 -0.16 -2.01
N LYS A 311 21.93 1.12 -1.60
CA LYS A 311 22.59 1.65 -0.39
C LYS A 311 21.62 1.71 0.78
#